data_aa797e7093dcf2e0d9c8e60402ee1dba
#
_entry.id   aa797e7093dcf2e0d9c8e60402ee1dba
#
_cell.length_a   1.000
_cell.length_b   1.000
_cell.length_c   1.000
_cell.angle_alpha   90.00
_cell.angle_beta   90.00
_cell.angle_gamma   90.00
#
_symmetry.space_group_name_H-M   'P 1'
#
loop_
_entity.id
_entity.type
_entity.pdbx_description
1 polymer ?
#
loop_
_entity_poly.entity_id
_entity_poly.type
_entity_poly.pdbx_seq_one_letter_code
_entity_poly.pdbx_strand_id
1 'polypeptide(L)'
;WTACGMLAYRLLRSGALDWSEEFITIASGITIGLISAAFELFAVPALTRRHGAGVMIVIRALGYIGGLSVFLHLVTFPLFGLLEDGDPLSFLRSDRYRNFVLDGRFAGGLLSLTLMSFVISFVWQVNRMLGPGTLTALLFGRYRRPVSEERIFMFLDLKDSTAIAERLGDVGFNAFKNDFYHDLSEPVLQTRGRIYEYVGDEVVITWTYRDGLRDGNCVRCFFLIEREVRRSRREYLDRYGIVPDFKAAVHCGPVVTSEIGDLRKDIVHSGDTVNTTARIESLCKPLGQRLLVSAALLARLPPDLGLRLKDLGRRTLRGKEVEVHLYGVLGKRDRVQNTGPAEGTPAGE
;
A
#
# COMPACT_ATOMS: atom_id res chain seq x y z
N TRP A 1 -1.77 -18.75 -15.34
CA TRP A 1 -1.01 -19.84 -14.70
C TRP A 1 -1.79 -21.16 -14.74
N THR A 2 -3.07 -21.22 -14.37
CA THR A 2 -3.89 -22.42 -14.46
C THR A 2 -4.04 -22.93 -15.88
N ALA A 3 -4.29 -22.04 -16.85
CA ALA A 3 -4.36 -22.39 -18.28
C ALA A 3 -3.01 -22.94 -18.81
N CYS A 4 -1.89 -22.32 -18.45
CA CYS A 4 -0.55 -22.80 -18.81
C CYS A 4 -0.22 -24.14 -18.15
N GLY A 5 -0.60 -24.35 -16.89
CA GLY A 5 -0.40 -25.61 -16.18
C GLY A 5 -1.22 -26.77 -16.78
N MET A 6 -2.46 -26.52 -17.15
CA MET A 6 -3.33 -27.52 -17.82
C MET A 6 -2.86 -27.80 -19.25
N LEU A 7 -2.43 -26.78 -19.99
CA LEU A 7 -1.85 -26.95 -21.33
C LEU A 7 -0.56 -27.76 -21.27
N ALA A 8 0.35 -27.42 -20.35
CA ALA A 8 1.59 -28.19 -20.15
C ALA A 8 1.33 -29.65 -19.76
N TYR A 9 0.36 -29.90 -18.88
CA TYR A 9 -0.03 -31.27 -18.50
C TYR A 9 -0.60 -32.07 -19.67
N ARG A 10 -1.41 -31.45 -20.55
CA ARG A 10 -1.95 -32.11 -21.74
C ARG A 10 -0.90 -32.33 -22.83
N LEU A 11 -0.05 -31.34 -23.11
CA LEU A 11 1.08 -31.48 -24.08
C LEU A 11 2.01 -32.63 -23.71
N LEU A 12 2.21 -32.89 -22.44
CA LEU A 12 3.03 -34.02 -21.95
C LEU A 12 2.34 -35.39 -22.09
N ARG A 13 0.99 -35.42 -22.27
CA ARG A 13 0.21 -36.66 -22.20
C ARG A 13 -0.44 -37.12 -23.50
N SER A 14 -0.68 -36.26 -24.47
CA SER A 14 -1.38 -36.60 -25.71
C SER A 14 -0.72 -35.98 -26.92
N GLY A 15 -0.27 -36.81 -27.86
CA GLY A 15 0.35 -36.38 -29.09
C GLY A 15 -0.61 -35.88 -30.20
N ALA A 16 -1.87 -35.53 -29.87
CA ALA A 16 -2.84 -34.96 -30.80
C ALA A 16 -3.59 -33.82 -30.17
N LEU A 17 -3.50 -32.62 -30.77
CA LEU A 17 -4.22 -31.41 -30.39
C LEU A 17 -5.65 -31.45 -30.96
N ASP A 18 -6.65 -31.45 -30.08
CA ASP A 18 -8.03 -31.12 -30.43
C ASP A 18 -8.30 -29.65 -30.10
N TRP A 19 -8.34 -28.79 -31.11
CA TRP A 19 -8.46 -27.34 -30.96
C TRP A 19 -9.70 -26.88 -30.17
N SER A 20 -10.78 -27.65 -30.20
CA SER A 20 -12.01 -27.31 -29.49
C SER A 20 -11.84 -27.48 -27.96
N GLU A 21 -11.24 -28.56 -27.51
CA GLU A 21 -10.96 -28.83 -26.09
C GLU A 21 -9.93 -27.86 -25.50
N GLU A 22 -8.92 -27.49 -26.32
CA GLU A 22 -7.89 -26.54 -25.90
C GLU A 22 -8.44 -25.12 -25.75
N PHE A 23 -9.28 -24.68 -26.69
CA PHE A 23 -9.93 -23.38 -26.60
C PHE A 23 -10.77 -23.26 -25.32
N ILE A 24 -11.58 -24.28 -24.99
CA ILE A 24 -12.38 -24.32 -23.75
C ILE A 24 -11.48 -24.26 -22.53
N THR A 25 -10.39 -25.00 -22.52
CA THR A 25 -9.43 -25.03 -21.40
C THR A 25 -8.79 -23.68 -21.17
N ILE A 26 -8.34 -23.01 -22.23
CA ILE A 26 -7.73 -21.67 -22.18
C ILE A 26 -8.77 -20.64 -21.74
N ALA A 27 -9.95 -20.63 -22.34
CA ALA A 27 -11.04 -19.71 -22.01
C ALA A 27 -11.50 -19.87 -20.55
N SER A 28 -11.62 -21.10 -20.07
CA SER A 28 -11.93 -21.40 -18.67
C SER A 28 -10.84 -20.89 -17.72
N GLY A 29 -9.56 -21.09 -18.05
CA GLY A 29 -8.45 -20.59 -17.26
C GLY A 29 -8.40 -19.06 -17.17
N ILE A 30 -8.68 -18.36 -18.28
CA ILE A 30 -8.78 -16.89 -18.30
C ILE A 30 -9.94 -16.43 -17.42
N THR A 31 -11.11 -17.04 -17.54
CA THR A 31 -12.31 -16.66 -16.79
C THR A 31 -12.13 -16.89 -15.28
N ILE A 32 -11.53 -18.02 -14.90
CA ILE A 32 -11.17 -18.30 -13.49
C ILE A 32 -10.19 -17.25 -12.97
N GLY A 33 -9.19 -16.85 -13.77
CA GLY A 33 -8.26 -15.79 -13.43
C GLY A 33 -8.94 -14.46 -13.20
N LEU A 34 -9.90 -14.08 -14.04
CA LEU A 34 -10.69 -12.84 -13.89
C LEU A 34 -11.58 -12.88 -12.64
N ILE A 35 -12.27 -13.99 -12.38
CA ILE A 35 -13.08 -14.15 -11.16
C ILE A 35 -12.22 -14.05 -9.90
N SER A 36 -11.05 -14.70 -9.90
CA SER A 36 -10.10 -14.63 -8.79
C SER A 36 -9.57 -13.21 -8.58
N ALA A 37 -9.26 -12.50 -9.66
CA ALA A 37 -8.84 -11.10 -9.60
C ALA A 37 -9.96 -10.19 -9.06
N ALA A 38 -11.20 -10.39 -9.51
CA ALA A 38 -12.35 -9.65 -9.00
C ALA A 38 -12.58 -9.92 -7.50
N PHE A 39 -12.47 -11.16 -7.06
CA PHE A 39 -12.54 -11.51 -5.64
C PHE A 39 -11.48 -10.79 -4.81
N GLU A 40 -10.22 -10.76 -5.28
CA GLU A 40 -9.11 -10.05 -4.61
C GLU A 40 -9.32 -8.53 -4.59
N LEU A 41 -9.84 -7.94 -5.66
CA LEU A 41 -10.00 -6.49 -5.77
C LEU A 41 -11.19 -5.97 -4.96
N PHE A 42 -12.29 -6.71 -4.89
CA PHE A 42 -13.55 -6.22 -4.32
C PHE A 42 -13.92 -6.86 -2.98
N ALA A 43 -13.78 -8.17 -2.83
CA ALA A 43 -14.20 -8.88 -1.61
C ALA A 43 -13.13 -8.84 -0.51
N VAL A 44 -11.88 -9.08 -0.86
CA VAL A 44 -10.78 -9.17 0.10
C VAL A 44 -10.55 -7.89 0.90
N PRO A 45 -10.54 -6.67 0.32
CA PRO A 45 -10.37 -5.44 1.10
C PRO A 45 -11.45 -5.21 2.14
N ALA A 46 -12.71 -5.53 1.80
CA ALA A 46 -13.83 -5.41 2.74
C ALA A 46 -13.74 -6.39 3.92
N LEU A 47 -13.24 -7.60 3.66
CA LEU A 47 -13.09 -8.66 4.68
C LEU A 47 -11.84 -8.44 5.55
N THR A 48 -10.77 -7.89 5.00
CA THR A 48 -9.50 -7.68 5.73
C THR A 48 -9.64 -6.70 6.88
N ARG A 49 -10.58 -5.75 6.79
CA ARG A 49 -10.86 -4.79 7.89
C ARG A 49 -11.42 -5.46 9.14
N ARG A 50 -12.01 -6.65 9.03
CA ARG A 50 -12.73 -7.32 10.12
C ARG A 50 -12.03 -8.56 10.67
N HIS A 51 -11.04 -9.11 9.95
CA HIS A 51 -10.47 -10.41 10.28
C HIS A 51 -8.94 -10.37 10.30
N GLY A 52 -8.36 -11.15 11.21
CA GLY A 52 -6.90 -11.31 11.30
C GLY A 52 -6.31 -12.08 10.12
N ALA A 53 -4.99 -11.99 9.96
CA ALA A 53 -4.24 -12.54 8.82
C ALA A 53 -4.50 -14.04 8.56
N GLY A 54 -4.53 -14.87 9.61
CA GLY A 54 -4.77 -16.31 9.47
C GLY A 54 -6.17 -16.62 8.94
N VAL A 55 -7.20 -15.94 9.46
CA VAL A 55 -8.58 -16.08 8.99
C VAL A 55 -8.69 -15.66 7.51
N MET A 56 -7.98 -14.62 7.09
CA MET A 56 -7.98 -14.16 5.70
C MET A 56 -7.38 -15.18 4.72
N ILE A 57 -6.35 -15.93 5.14
CA ILE A 57 -5.80 -17.01 4.32
C ILE A 57 -6.86 -18.10 4.08
N VAL A 58 -7.58 -18.49 5.14
CA VAL A 58 -8.65 -19.50 5.04
C VAL A 58 -9.81 -19.01 4.16
N ILE A 59 -10.27 -17.78 4.36
CA ILE A 59 -11.35 -17.19 3.54
C ILE A 59 -10.96 -17.16 2.05
N ARG A 60 -9.72 -16.78 1.74
CA ARG A 60 -9.21 -16.79 0.36
C ARG A 60 -9.19 -18.21 -0.21
N ALA A 61 -8.63 -19.17 0.52
CA ALA A 61 -8.57 -20.55 0.07
C ALA A 61 -9.97 -21.11 -0.23
N LEU A 62 -10.92 -20.91 0.69
CA LEU A 62 -12.32 -21.32 0.50
C LEU A 62 -13.01 -20.59 -0.65
N GLY A 63 -12.76 -19.29 -0.80
CA GLY A 63 -13.29 -18.48 -1.90
C GLY A 63 -12.80 -18.98 -3.27
N TYR A 64 -11.53 -19.32 -3.40
CA TYR A 64 -10.98 -19.86 -4.64
C TYR A 64 -11.51 -21.27 -4.95
N ILE A 65 -11.58 -22.16 -3.96
CA ILE A 65 -12.12 -23.50 -4.13
C ILE A 65 -13.59 -23.44 -4.51
N GLY A 66 -14.38 -22.67 -3.77
CA GLY A 66 -15.82 -22.49 -4.02
C GLY A 66 -16.08 -21.85 -5.38
N GLY A 67 -15.40 -20.77 -5.69
CA GLY A 67 -15.52 -20.08 -6.98
C GLY A 67 -15.15 -20.96 -8.16
N LEU A 68 -14.05 -21.72 -8.05
CA LEU A 68 -13.64 -22.69 -9.07
C LEU A 68 -14.67 -23.83 -9.22
N SER A 69 -15.12 -24.43 -8.12
CA SER A 69 -16.10 -25.52 -8.17
C SER A 69 -17.41 -25.05 -8.82
N VAL A 70 -17.92 -23.89 -8.42
CA VAL A 70 -19.13 -23.30 -9.00
C VAL A 70 -18.94 -23.04 -10.50
N PHE A 71 -17.81 -22.46 -10.90
CA PHE A 71 -17.52 -22.17 -12.31
C PHE A 71 -17.43 -23.45 -13.15
N LEU A 72 -16.76 -24.49 -12.67
CA LEU A 72 -16.68 -25.76 -13.38
C LEU A 72 -18.06 -26.40 -13.59
N HIS A 73 -18.89 -26.41 -12.56
CA HIS A 73 -20.19 -27.07 -12.61
C HIS A 73 -21.26 -26.25 -13.37
N LEU A 74 -21.22 -24.92 -13.29
CA LEU A 74 -22.24 -24.07 -13.92
C LEU A 74 -21.88 -23.59 -15.33
N VAL A 75 -20.59 -23.57 -15.67
CA VAL A 75 -20.12 -23.03 -16.96
C VAL A 75 -19.38 -24.08 -17.76
N THR A 76 -18.29 -24.63 -17.24
CA THR A 76 -17.39 -25.47 -18.03
C THR A 76 -18.03 -26.80 -18.41
N PHE A 77 -18.62 -27.52 -17.48
CA PHE A 77 -19.22 -28.83 -17.77
C PHE A 77 -20.50 -28.72 -18.63
N PRO A 78 -21.42 -27.75 -18.41
CA PRO A 78 -22.52 -27.51 -19.33
C PRO A 78 -22.07 -27.11 -20.74
N LEU A 79 -21.01 -26.33 -20.86
CA LEU A 79 -20.46 -25.96 -22.17
C LEU A 79 -19.91 -27.15 -22.94
N PHE A 80 -19.23 -28.09 -22.25
CA PHE A 80 -18.81 -29.36 -22.85
C PHE A 80 -20.02 -30.17 -23.34
N GLY A 81 -21.06 -30.33 -22.53
CA GLY A 81 -22.28 -31.04 -22.95
C GLY A 81 -22.97 -30.40 -24.15
N LEU A 82 -23.03 -29.07 -24.19
CA LEU A 82 -23.63 -28.31 -25.30
C LEU A 82 -22.84 -28.51 -26.61
N LEU A 83 -21.51 -28.54 -26.55
CA LEU A 83 -20.64 -28.67 -27.72
C LEU A 83 -20.51 -30.11 -28.22
N GLU A 84 -20.54 -31.11 -27.34
CA GLU A 84 -20.46 -32.53 -27.73
C GLU A 84 -21.81 -33.09 -28.18
N ASP A 85 -22.87 -32.87 -27.39
CA ASP A 85 -24.19 -33.53 -27.57
C ASP A 85 -25.35 -32.58 -27.85
N GLY A 86 -25.11 -31.27 -27.86
CA GLY A 86 -26.16 -30.25 -27.99
C GLY A 86 -27.07 -30.08 -26.75
N ASP A 87 -26.79 -30.80 -25.65
CA ASP A 87 -27.51 -30.70 -24.36
C ASP A 87 -26.54 -30.27 -23.26
N PRO A 88 -26.72 -29.08 -22.63
CA PRO A 88 -25.86 -28.59 -21.55
C PRO A 88 -25.72 -29.54 -20.36
N LEU A 89 -26.68 -30.44 -20.14
CA LEU A 89 -26.68 -31.36 -19.01
C LEU A 89 -26.17 -32.77 -19.36
N SER A 90 -25.91 -33.04 -20.64
CA SER A 90 -25.46 -34.38 -21.12
C SER A 90 -24.15 -34.78 -20.44
N PHE A 91 -23.16 -33.88 -20.40
CA PHE A 91 -21.87 -34.16 -19.77
C PHE A 91 -22.01 -34.46 -18.28
N LEU A 92 -22.81 -33.71 -17.53
CA LEU A 92 -23.04 -33.93 -16.10
C LEU A 92 -23.75 -35.26 -15.79
N ARG A 93 -24.50 -35.79 -16.75
CA ARG A 93 -25.19 -37.12 -16.66
C ARG A 93 -24.33 -38.28 -17.17
N SER A 94 -23.20 -37.94 -17.81
CA SER A 94 -22.32 -38.94 -18.46
C SER A 94 -21.51 -39.75 -17.45
N ASP A 95 -21.17 -41.00 -17.83
CA ASP A 95 -20.24 -41.81 -17.06
C ASP A 95 -18.81 -41.15 -17.03
N ARG A 96 -18.46 -40.36 -18.02
CA ARG A 96 -17.19 -39.57 -18.05
C ARG A 96 -17.10 -38.62 -16.86
N TYR A 97 -18.17 -37.84 -16.58
CA TYR A 97 -18.24 -36.96 -15.45
C TYR A 97 -18.19 -37.70 -14.13
N ARG A 98 -19.01 -38.78 -14.00
CA ARG A 98 -19.05 -39.60 -12.80
C ARG A 98 -17.67 -40.20 -12.49
N ASN A 99 -17.03 -40.77 -13.51
CA ASN A 99 -15.69 -41.33 -13.37
C ASN A 99 -14.64 -40.26 -13.05
N PHE A 100 -14.71 -39.07 -13.65
CA PHE A 100 -13.81 -37.95 -13.34
C PHE A 100 -13.91 -37.53 -11.88
N VAL A 101 -15.12 -37.45 -11.34
CA VAL A 101 -15.35 -37.05 -9.94
C VAL A 101 -14.95 -38.16 -8.98
N LEU A 102 -15.31 -39.46 -9.27
CA LEU A 102 -15.07 -40.61 -8.40
C LEU A 102 -13.64 -41.14 -8.49
N ASP A 103 -12.94 -40.94 -9.60
CA ASP A 103 -11.59 -41.47 -9.89
C ASP A 103 -10.48 -40.75 -9.09
N GLY A 104 -10.85 -39.82 -8.22
CA GLY A 104 -9.91 -39.04 -7.42
C GLY A 104 -9.15 -37.96 -8.18
N ARG A 105 -9.26 -37.88 -9.53
CA ARG A 105 -8.60 -36.87 -10.35
C ARG A 105 -9.13 -35.47 -10.03
N PHE A 106 -10.45 -35.34 -9.89
CA PHE A 106 -11.10 -34.12 -9.47
C PHE A 106 -10.64 -33.71 -8.06
N ALA A 107 -10.66 -34.63 -7.11
CA ALA A 107 -10.18 -34.40 -5.75
C ALA A 107 -8.69 -34.01 -5.73
N GLY A 108 -7.85 -34.69 -6.51
CA GLY A 108 -6.44 -34.35 -6.67
C GLY A 108 -6.21 -32.96 -7.28
N GLY A 109 -7.01 -32.60 -8.27
CA GLY A 109 -7.01 -31.26 -8.87
C GLY A 109 -7.41 -30.16 -7.87
N LEU A 110 -8.49 -30.39 -7.11
CA LEU A 110 -8.93 -29.48 -6.05
C LEU A 110 -7.87 -29.33 -4.95
N LEU A 111 -7.27 -30.43 -4.52
CA LEU A 111 -6.20 -30.41 -3.52
C LEU A 111 -4.99 -29.60 -4.00
N SER A 112 -4.55 -29.83 -5.23
CA SER A 112 -3.41 -29.10 -5.83
C SER A 112 -3.70 -27.60 -5.95
N LEU A 113 -4.90 -27.22 -6.37
CA LEU A 113 -5.33 -25.84 -6.47
C LEU A 113 -5.45 -25.18 -5.09
N THR A 114 -5.96 -25.92 -4.11
CA THR A 114 -6.04 -25.46 -2.72
C THR A 114 -4.65 -25.17 -2.15
N LEU A 115 -3.71 -26.09 -2.34
CA LEU A 115 -2.33 -25.92 -1.88
C LEU A 115 -1.66 -24.73 -2.59
N MET A 116 -1.82 -24.60 -3.90
CA MET A 116 -1.29 -23.48 -4.66
C MET A 116 -1.90 -22.14 -4.21
N SER A 117 -3.21 -22.08 -4.03
CA SER A 117 -3.92 -20.90 -3.53
C SER A 117 -3.43 -20.51 -2.13
N PHE A 118 -3.22 -21.50 -1.27
CA PHE A 118 -2.67 -21.28 0.07
C PHE A 118 -1.26 -20.68 -0.01
N VAL A 119 -0.37 -21.24 -0.81
CA VAL A 119 1.00 -20.74 -0.98
C VAL A 119 1.00 -19.31 -1.52
N ILE A 120 0.22 -19.03 -2.56
CA ILE A 120 0.11 -17.70 -3.15
C ILE A 120 -0.42 -16.70 -2.11
N SER A 121 -1.49 -17.05 -1.40
CA SER A 121 -2.10 -16.21 -0.37
C SER A 121 -1.13 -15.97 0.79
N PHE A 122 -0.39 -16.98 1.20
CA PHE A 122 0.63 -16.87 2.25
C PHE A 122 1.75 -15.91 1.83
N VAL A 123 2.34 -16.10 0.65
CA VAL A 123 3.40 -15.20 0.12
C VAL A 123 2.88 -13.77 0.01
N TRP A 124 1.66 -13.60 -0.47
CA TRP A 124 1.05 -12.27 -0.59
C TRP A 124 0.82 -11.62 0.77
N GLN A 125 0.36 -12.39 1.76
CA GLN A 125 0.17 -11.93 3.13
C GLN A 125 1.49 -11.53 3.78
N VAL A 126 2.53 -12.34 3.63
CA VAL A 126 3.89 -12.04 4.13
C VAL A 126 4.43 -10.75 3.48
N ASN A 127 4.29 -10.63 2.15
CA ASN A 127 4.72 -9.43 1.44
C ASN A 127 3.96 -8.16 1.91
N ARG A 128 2.68 -8.30 2.25
CA ARG A 128 1.88 -7.21 2.81
C ARG A 128 2.32 -6.82 4.22
N MET A 129 2.69 -7.79 5.06
CA MET A 129 3.17 -7.53 6.43
C MET A 129 4.56 -6.87 6.45
N LEU A 130 5.44 -7.26 5.54
CA LEU A 130 6.79 -6.71 5.43
C LEU A 130 6.86 -5.39 4.65
N GLY A 131 5.79 -5.06 3.92
CA GLY A 131 5.78 -3.92 3.00
C GLY A 131 6.36 -4.24 1.62
N PRO A 132 5.99 -3.43 0.58
CA PRO A 132 6.34 -3.70 -0.80
C PRO A 132 7.84 -3.80 -1.04
N GLY A 133 8.31 -4.92 -1.62
CA GLY A 133 9.69 -5.14 -2.00
C GLY A 133 10.66 -5.52 -0.88
N THR A 134 10.23 -5.52 0.39
CA THR A 134 11.06 -5.94 1.53
C THR A 134 11.32 -7.44 1.47
N LEU A 135 10.30 -8.24 1.21
CA LEU A 135 10.44 -9.70 1.07
C LEU A 135 11.45 -10.07 -0.02
N THR A 136 11.35 -9.47 -1.19
CA THR A 136 12.29 -9.72 -2.29
C THR A 136 13.71 -9.27 -1.95
N ALA A 137 13.88 -8.14 -1.30
CA ALA A 137 15.19 -7.64 -0.88
C ALA A 137 15.86 -8.58 0.14
N LEU A 138 15.10 -9.12 1.09
CA LEU A 138 15.58 -10.09 2.08
C LEU A 138 15.91 -11.45 1.43
N LEU A 139 15.02 -11.98 0.58
CA LEU A 139 15.22 -13.27 -0.08
C LEU A 139 16.46 -13.27 -0.99
N PHE A 140 16.66 -12.20 -1.76
CA PHE A 140 17.80 -12.08 -2.67
C PHE A 140 19.04 -11.46 -2.01
N GLY A 141 18.97 -11.13 -0.71
CA GLY A 141 20.08 -10.61 0.06
C GLY A 141 20.63 -9.27 -0.46
N ARG A 142 19.76 -8.42 -1.04
CA ARG A 142 20.15 -7.15 -1.67
C ARG A 142 20.92 -6.23 -0.73
N TYR A 143 20.59 -6.23 0.56
CA TYR A 143 21.17 -5.35 1.56
C TYR A 143 22.02 -6.07 2.61
N ARG A 144 22.45 -7.31 2.33
CA ARG A 144 23.42 -8.03 3.19
C ARG A 144 24.73 -7.28 3.34
N ARG A 145 25.11 -6.55 2.29
CA ARG A 145 26.21 -5.58 2.38
C ARG A 145 25.61 -4.18 2.36
N PRO A 146 26.10 -3.26 3.22
CA PRO A 146 25.63 -1.89 3.21
C PRO A 146 25.76 -1.26 1.83
N VAL A 147 24.69 -0.61 1.37
CA VAL A 147 24.63 0.05 0.06
C VAL A 147 24.29 1.52 0.27
N SER A 148 25.10 2.41 -0.32
CA SER A 148 24.77 3.83 -0.38
C SER A 148 23.74 4.07 -1.47
N GLU A 149 22.63 4.72 -1.13
CA GLU A 149 21.58 5.07 -2.09
C GLU A 149 20.95 6.41 -1.76
N GLU A 150 20.41 7.08 -2.77
CA GLU A 150 19.72 8.35 -2.63
C GLU A 150 18.23 8.12 -2.29
N ARG A 151 17.78 8.71 -1.18
CA ARG A 151 16.42 8.55 -0.68
C ARG A 151 15.76 9.88 -0.32
N ILE A 152 14.43 9.87 -0.36
CA ILE A 152 13.59 10.94 0.16
C ILE A 152 12.86 10.40 1.39
N PHE A 153 12.84 11.20 2.46
CA PHE A 153 12.09 10.90 3.68
C PHE A 153 11.07 11.98 3.96
N MET A 154 9.90 11.54 4.41
CA MET A 154 8.89 12.37 5.05
C MET A 154 8.71 11.87 6.47
N PHE A 155 8.92 12.76 7.42
CA PHE A 155 8.54 12.58 8.82
C PHE A 155 7.20 13.27 9.01
N LEU A 156 6.18 12.55 9.40
CA LEU A 156 4.82 13.02 9.57
C LEU A 156 4.37 12.72 10.98
N ASP A 157 3.98 13.76 11.72
CA ASP A 157 3.68 13.70 13.14
C ASP A 157 2.29 14.29 13.44
N LEU A 158 1.56 13.64 14.36
CA LEU A 158 0.27 14.11 14.85
C LEU A 158 0.46 15.32 15.74
N LYS A 159 -0.33 16.37 15.51
CA LYS A 159 -0.35 17.53 16.38
C LYS A 159 -1.14 17.22 17.65
N ASP A 160 -0.64 17.76 18.76
CA ASP A 160 -1.27 17.71 20.08
C ASP A 160 -1.61 16.28 20.55
N SER A 161 -0.82 15.30 20.12
CA SER A 161 -0.98 13.88 20.40
C SER A 161 -1.11 13.58 21.91
N THR A 162 -0.32 14.25 22.75
CA THR A 162 -0.38 14.12 24.21
C THR A 162 -1.76 14.52 24.76
N ALA A 163 -2.29 15.67 24.34
CA ALA A 163 -3.62 16.12 24.78
C ALA A 163 -4.75 15.22 24.25
N ILE A 164 -4.58 14.68 23.03
CA ILE A 164 -5.51 13.70 22.46
C ILE A 164 -5.46 12.40 23.28
N ALA A 165 -4.27 11.93 23.65
CA ALA A 165 -4.09 10.72 24.46
C ALA A 165 -4.70 10.89 25.86
N GLU A 166 -4.50 12.04 26.52
CA GLU A 166 -5.12 12.36 27.80
C GLU A 166 -6.66 12.36 27.73
N ARG A 167 -7.21 12.86 26.62
CA ARG A 167 -8.68 12.92 26.42
C ARG A 167 -9.30 11.57 26.08
N LEU A 168 -8.66 10.75 25.26
CA LEU A 168 -9.20 9.47 24.76
C LEU A 168 -8.81 8.27 25.64
N GLY A 169 -7.81 8.43 26.49
CA GLY A 169 -7.14 7.34 27.19
C GLY A 169 -6.31 6.47 26.23
N ASP A 170 -5.46 5.60 26.77
CA ASP A 170 -4.48 4.83 25.98
C ASP A 170 -5.11 3.96 24.88
N VAL A 171 -6.20 3.26 25.20
CA VAL A 171 -6.90 2.39 24.23
C VAL A 171 -7.57 3.21 23.13
N GLY A 172 -8.24 4.31 23.51
CA GLY A 172 -8.90 5.21 22.56
C GLY A 172 -7.90 5.90 21.64
N PHE A 173 -6.77 6.36 22.19
CA PHE A 173 -5.70 6.98 21.40
C PHE A 173 -5.04 6.00 20.43
N ASN A 174 -4.81 4.75 20.84
CA ASN A 174 -4.29 3.73 19.93
C ASN A 174 -5.29 3.39 18.82
N ALA A 175 -6.58 3.34 19.10
CA ALA A 175 -7.61 3.17 18.07
C ALA A 175 -7.63 4.36 17.09
N PHE A 176 -7.55 5.59 17.59
CA PHE A 176 -7.48 6.82 16.80
C PHE A 176 -6.24 6.84 15.87
N LYS A 177 -5.05 6.48 16.40
CA LYS A 177 -3.83 6.36 15.59
C LYS A 177 -3.98 5.29 14.50
N ASN A 178 -4.57 4.15 14.84
CA ASN A 178 -4.77 3.06 13.87
C ASN A 178 -5.65 3.49 12.70
N ASP A 179 -6.74 4.20 12.98
CA ASP A 179 -7.61 4.74 11.92
C ASP A 179 -6.86 5.79 11.08
N PHE A 180 -6.07 6.65 11.72
CA PHE A 180 -5.23 7.61 11.01
C PHE A 180 -4.18 6.92 10.13
N TYR A 181 -3.48 5.90 10.63
CA TYR A 181 -2.51 5.13 9.85
C TYR A 181 -3.15 4.36 8.70
N HIS A 182 -4.40 3.94 8.87
CA HIS A 182 -5.18 3.37 7.78
C HIS A 182 -5.41 4.40 6.66
N ASP A 183 -5.79 5.63 7.01
CA ASP A 183 -6.03 6.71 6.03
C ASP A 183 -4.75 7.15 5.29
N LEU A 184 -3.55 6.91 5.86
CA LEU A 184 -2.28 7.16 5.18
C LEU A 184 -1.97 6.12 4.10
N SER A 185 -2.48 4.91 4.22
CA SER A 185 -2.04 3.77 3.41
C SER A 185 -2.26 3.97 1.92
N GLU A 186 -3.47 4.41 1.53
CA GLU A 186 -3.80 4.64 0.12
C GLU A 186 -3.00 5.81 -0.50
N PRO A 187 -2.90 7.00 0.14
CA PRO A 187 -2.02 8.09 -0.31
C PRO A 187 -0.56 7.67 -0.51
N VAL A 188 0.00 6.91 0.43
CA VAL A 188 1.38 6.42 0.33
C VAL A 188 1.55 5.49 -0.87
N LEU A 189 0.62 4.55 -1.08
CA LEU A 189 0.64 3.64 -2.24
C LEU A 189 0.48 4.40 -3.56
N GLN A 190 -0.47 5.34 -3.66
CA GLN A 190 -0.70 6.15 -4.86
C GLN A 190 0.52 6.97 -5.25
N THR A 191 1.32 7.40 -4.28
CA THR A 191 2.56 8.14 -4.50
C THR A 191 3.80 7.27 -4.59
N ARG A 192 3.63 5.93 -4.62
CA ARG A 192 4.73 4.94 -4.65
C ARG A 192 5.68 5.06 -3.46
N GLY A 193 5.18 5.60 -2.35
CA GLY A 193 5.89 5.65 -1.09
C GLY A 193 5.90 4.31 -0.38
N ARG A 194 6.72 4.22 0.64
CA ARG A 194 6.75 3.10 1.59
C ARG A 194 6.73 3.65 2.99
N ILE A 195 5.88 3.12 3.82
CA ILE A 195 5.98 3.36 5.25
C ILE A 195 7.23 2.60 5.71
N TYR A 196 8.18 3.36 6.25
CA TYR A 196 9.43 2.82 6.74
C TYR A 196 9.30 2.39 8.20
N GLU A 197 8.74 3.26 9.03
CA GLU A 197 8.62 3.01 10.47
C GLU A 197 7.46 3.80 11.06
N TYR A 198 6.90 3.29 12.16
CA TYR A 198 5.99 4.00 13.05
C TYR A 198 6.71 4.23 14.38
N VAL A 199 6.90 5.47 14.78
CA VAL A 199 7.63 5.86 15.99
C VAL A 199 6.68 6.65 16.89
N GLY A 200 6.04 5.99 17.85
CA GLY A 200 5.05 6.63 18.72
C GLY A 200 3.80 7.08 17.94
N ASP A 201 3.69 8.37 17.69
CA ASP A 201 2.65 9.03 16.89
C ASP A 201 3.17 9.58 15.55
N GLU A 202 4.46 9.40 15.29
CA GLU A 202 5.13 9.78 14.04
C GLU A 202 5.15 8.62 13.05
N VAL A 203 5.01 8.94 11.78
CA VAL A 203 5.14 8.01 10.66
C VAL A 203 6.25 8.46 9.74
N VAL A 204 7.21 7.56 9.52
CA VAL A 204 8.30 7.81 8.57
C VAL A 204 7.97 7.16 7.24
N ILE A 205 7.87 7.96 6.18
CA ILE A 205 7.60 7.51 4.82
C ILE A 205 8.84 7.75 3.96
N THR A 206 9.19 6.81 3.11
CA THR A 206 10.37 6.93 2.24
C THR A 206 10.06 6.61 0.79
N TRP A 207 10.83 7.24 -0.11
CA TRP A 207 10.82 7.02 -1.56
C TRP A 207 12.23 6.85 -2.08
N THR A 208 12.34 6.11 -3.19
CA THR A 208 13.50 6.28 -4.09
C THR A 208 13.41 7.64 -4.76
N TYR A 209 14.52 8.20 -5.24
CA TYR A 209 14.47 9.46 -6.02
C TYR A 209 13.55 9.33 -7.23
N ARG A 210 13.64 8.20 -7.95
CA ARG A 210 12.80 7.93 -9.12
C ARG A 210 11.31 8.05 -8.81
N ASP A 211 10.86 7.49 -7.69
CA ASP A 211 9.44 7.43 -7.36
C ASP A 211 8.95 8.69 -6.67
N GLY A 212 9.77 9.29 -5.80
CA GLY A 212 9.37 10.44 -5.00
C GLY A 212 9.44 11.77 -5.76
N LEU A 213 10.40 11.91 -6.70
CA LEU A 213 10.50 13.12 -7.52
C LEU A 213 9.49 13.14 -8.67
N ARG A 214 9.07 11.96 -9.15
CA ARG A 214 8.08 11.84 -10.21
C ARG A 214 6.79 12.55 -9.82
N ASP A 215 6.37 13.55 -10.62
CA ASP A 215 5.15 14.34 -10.40
C ASP A 215 5.08 14.95 -8.97
N GLY A 216 6.22 15.16 -8.32
CA GLY A 216 6.32 15.67 -6.95
C GLY A 216 5.68 14.73 -5.91
N ASN A 217 5.68 13.44 -6.14
CA ASN A 217 5.00 12.43 -5.33
C ASN A 217 5.26 12.56 -3.83
N CYS A 218 6.50 12.84 -3.42
CA CYS A 218 6.85 13.00 -2.01
C CYS A 218 6.14 14.20 -1.33
N VAL A 219 5.89 15.29 -2.07
CA VAL A 219 5.12 16.44 -1.57
C VAL A 219 3.63 16.22 -1.74
N ARG A 220 3.22 15.64 -2.88
CA ARG A 220 1.83 15.34 -3.19
C ARG A 220 1.21 14.38 -2.17
N CYS A 221 2.00 13.45 -1.63
CA CYS A 221 1.56 12.51 -0.59
C CYS A 221 0.92 13.23 0.61
N PHE A 222 1.54 14.27 1.13
CA PHE A 222 1.00 15.07 2.24
C PHE A 222 -0.41 15.59 1.96
N PHE A 223 -0.64 16.16 0.77
CA PHE A 223 -1.94 16.71 0.39
C PHE A 223 -2.99 15.64 0.10
N LEU A 224 -2.56 14.46 -0.35
CA LEU A 224 -3.45 13.31 -0.49
C LEU A 224 -3.89 12.78 0.87
N ILE A 225 -2.98 12.69 1.84
CA ILE A 225 -3.31 12.34 3.24
C ILE A 225 -4.30 13.36 3.80
N GLU A 226 -4.03 14.66 3.63
CA GLU A 226 -4.94 15.72 4.08
C GLU A 226 -6.35 15.57 3.46
N ARG A 227 -6.41 15.19 2.19
CA ARG A 227 -7.68 14.94 1.50
C ARG A 227 -8.42 13.73 2.09
N GLU A 228 -7.72 12.64 2.37
CA GLU A 228 -8.33 11.42 2.93
C GLU A 228 -8.83 11.64 4.36
N VAL A 229 -8.03 12.23 5.24
CA VAL A 229 -8.46 12.62 6.59
C VAL A 229 -9.70 13.54 6.55
N ARG A 230 -9.76 14.44 5.56
CA ARG A 230 -10.90 15.32 5.37
C ARG A 230 -12.15 14.56 4.91
N ARG A 231 -11.97 13.51 4.11
CA ARG A 231 -13.05 12.62 3.67
C ARG A 231 -13.61 11.81 4.83
N SER A 232 -12.74 11.30 5.69
CA SER A 232 -13.09 10.53 6.90
C SER A 232 -13.52 11.41 8.08
N ARG A 233 -13.59 12.76 7.92
CA ARG A 233 -13.85 13.73 8.98
C ARG A 233 -15.07 13.40 9.85
N ARG A 234 -16.17 12.96 9.22
CA ARG A 234 -17.39 12.63 9.92
C ARG A 234 -17.20 11.42 10.84
N GLU A 235 -16.55 10.39 10.34
CA GLU A 235 -16.24 9.18 11.09
C GLU A 235 -15.36 9.48 12.31
N TYR A 236 -14.34 10.34 12.16
CA TYR A 236 -13.51 10.78 13.30
C TYR A 236 -14.30 11.55 14.35
N LEU A 237 -15.19 12.44 13.92
CA LEU A 237 -16.03 13.20 14.87
C LEU A 237 -17.01 12.30 15.59
N ASP A 238 -17.64 11.37 14.91
CA ASP A 238 -18.62 10.45 15.48
C ASP A 238 -17.98 9.47 16.47
N ARG A 239 -16.74 9.00 16.19
CA ARG A 239 -16.05 8.02 17.05
C ARG A 239 -15.21 8.63 18.16
N TYR A 240 -14.56 9.75 17.90
CA TYR A 240 -13.54 10.31 18.79
C TYR A 240 -13.82 11.75 19.21
N GLY A 241 -14.74 12.43 18.53
CA GLY A 241 -14.99 13.87 18.72
C GLY A 241 -13.83 14.77 18.31
N ILE A 242 -12.79 14.21 17.64
CA ILE A 242 -11.56 14.90 17.22
C ILE A 242 -11.23 14.47 15.80
N VAL A 243 -10.76 15.39 14.97
CA VAL A 243 -10.23 15.08 13.64
C VAL A 243 -8.70 15.17 13.67
N PRO A 244 -7.95 14.19 13.14
CA PRO A 244 -6.49 14.27 13.09
C PRO A 244 -6.02 15.56 12.40
N ASP A 245 -5.13 16.29 13.04
CA ASP A 245 -4.28 17.30 12.40
C ASP A 245 -2.82 16.87 12.52
N PHE A 246 -2.02 17.16 11.49
CA PHE A 246 -0.66 16.66 11.40
C PHE A 246 0.25 17.67 10.70
N LYS A 247 1.53 17.51 10.92
CA LYS A 247 2.60 18.28 10.32
C LYS A 247 3.61 17.32 9.71
N ALA A 248 4.40 17.79 8.74
CA ALA A 248 5.43 16.94 8.14
C ALA A 248 6.61 17.76 7.64
N ALA A 249 7.76 17.09 7.54
CA ALA A 249 8.93 17.60 6.84
C ALA A 249 9.39 16.62 5.78
N VAL A 250 9.84 17.13 4.64
CA VAL A 250 10.37 16.31 3.56
C VAL A 250 11.79 16.77 3.21
N HIS A 251 12.72 15.83 3.21
CA HIS A 251 14.11 16.04 2.86
C HIS A 251 14.65 14.89 2.05
N CYS A 252 15.74 15.10 1.33
CA CYS A 252 16.37 14.09 0.51
C CYS A 252 17.89 14.15 0.62
N GLY A 253 18.52 13.00 0.42
CA GLY A 253 19.96 12.88 0.40
C GLY A 253 20.43 11.42 0.46
N PRO A 254 21.74 11.21 0.56
CA PRO A 254 22.34 9.90 0.64
C PRO A 254 22.06 9.24 1.99
N VAL A 255 21.81 7.94 1.94
CA VAL A 255 21.70 7.06 3.11
C VAL A 255 22.43 5.76 2.84
N VAL A 256 22.83 5.09 3.91
CA VAL A 256 23.33 3.72 3.85
C VAL A 256 22.18 2.80 4.23
N THR A 257 21.78 1.95 3.29
CA THR A 257 20.77 0.91 3.52
C THR A 257 21.46 -0.41 3.78
N SER A 258 21.11 -1.07 4.87
CA SER A 258 21.65 -2.37 5.25
C SER A 258 20.62 -3.26 5.93
N GLU A 259 20.78 -4.57 5.77
CA GLU A 259 20.10 -5.58 6.57
C GLU A 259 20.81 -5.68 7.92
N ILE A 260 20.05 -5.57 9.01
CA ILE A 260 20.56 -5.69 10.38
C ILE A 260 19.78 -6.72 11.18
N GLY A 261 20.43 -7.26 12.20
CA GLY A 261 19.86 -8.19 13.18
C GLY A 261 19.89 -9.66 12.74
N ASP A 262 20.05 -10.54 13.73
CA ASP A 262 20.07 -12.00 13.55
C ASP A 262 18.74 -12.63 13.99
N LEU A 263 18.22 -12.25 15.15
CA LEU A 263 16.94 -12.76 15.66
C LEU A 263 15.74 -12.17 14.91
N ARG A 264 15.83 -10.90 14.56
CA ARG A 264 14.86 -10.19 13.72
C ARG A 264 15.64 -9.41 12.68
N LYS A 265 15.45 -9.79 11.43
CA LYS A 265 16.07 -9.07 10.31
C LYS A 265 15.20 -7.90 9.89
N ASP A 266 15.86 -6.75 9.77
CA ASP A 266 15.21 -5.52 9.32
C ASP A 266 16.09 -4.79 8.30
N ILE A 267 15.46 -4.01 7.40
CA ILE A 267 16.18 -3.16 6.45
C ILE A 267 16.19 -1.75 6.99
N VAL A 268 17.36 -1.27 7.37
CA VAL A 268 17.52 0.03 8.03
C VAL A 268 18.23 1.01 7.11
N HIS A 269 17.72 2.25 7.11
CA HIS A 269 18.35 3.40 6.48
C HIS A 269 19.08 4.23 7.52
N SER A 270 20.39 4.29 7.41
CA SER A 270 21.25 5.07 8.31
C SER A 270 21.88 6.23 7.57
N GLY A 271 22.02 7.35 8.24
CA GLY A 271 22.71 8.52 7.67
C GLY A 271 22.15 9.85 8.14
N ASP A 272 22.88 10.91 7.79
CA ASP A 272 22.53 12.26 8.16
C ASP A 272 21.18 12.74 7.60
N THR A 273 20.78 12.24 6.45
CA THR A 273 19.51 12.58 5.78
C THR A 273 18.30 12.25 6.65
N VAL A 274 18.27 11.09 7.31
CA VAL A 274 17.18 10.67 8.21
C VAL A 274 17.09 11.62 9.40
N ASN A 275 18.24 11.83 10.09
CA ASN A 275 18.31 12.71 11.25
C ASN A 275 17.98 14.17 10.90
N THR A 276 18.39 14.64 9.72
CA THR A 276 18.07 15.99 9.22
C THR A 276 16.59 16.14 9.02
N THR A 277 15.92 15.14 8.43
CA THR A 277 14.47 15.19 8.19
C THR A 277 13.70 15.31 9.50
N ALA A 278 14.03 14.50 10.53
CA ALA A 278 13.43 14.59 11.86
C ALA A 278 13.62 15.98 12.50
N ARG A 279 14.82 16.55 12.37
CA ARG A 279 15.10 17.90 12.90
C ARG A 279 14.36 19.00 12.15
N ILE A 280 14.15 18.87 10.85
CA ILE A 280 13.32 19.80 10.07
C ILE A 280 11.87 19.68 10.53
N GLU A 281 11.38 18.46 10.76
CA GLU A 281 10.02 18.24 11.24
C GLU A 281 9.76 18.97 12.57
N SER A 282 10.69 18.92 13.53
CA SER A 282 10.57 19.60 14.81
C SER A 282 10.44 21.13 14.69
N LEU A 283 10.88 21.72 13.56
CA LEU A 283 10.71 23.14 13.26
C LEU A 283 9.33 23.52 12.71
N CYS A 284 8.48 22.55 12.36
CA CYS A 284 7.13 22.82 11.86
C CYS A 284 6.33 23.67 12.84
N LYS A 285 6.31 23.30 14.13
CA LYS A 285 5.57 24.02 15.18
C LYS A 285 6.14 25.43 15.43
N PRO A 286 7.43 25.63 15.69
CA PRO A 286 8.01 26.96 15.86
C PRO A 286 7.81 27.90 14.68
N LEU A 287 7.85 27.38 13.45
CA LEU A 287 7.69 28.18 12.23
C LEU A 287 6.24 28.33 11.79
N GLY A 288 5.27 27.75 12.51
CA GLY A 288 3.86 27.79 12.16
C GLY A 288 3.54 27.16 10.81
N GLN A 289 4.31 26.14 10.40
CA GLN A 289 4.14 25.47 9.11
C GLN A 289 3.62 24.04 9.29
N ARG A 290 2.77 23.62 8.35
CA ARG A 290 2.26 22.25 8.34
C ARG A 290 3.14 21.32 7.50
N LEU A 291 3.77 21.86 6.47
CA LEU A 291 4.69 21.11 5.61
C LEU A 291 5.94 21.93 5.35
N LEU A 292 7.08 21.40 5.76
CA LEU A 292 8.39 21.94 5.47
C LEU A 292 9.11 21.08 4.43
N VAL A 293 9.80 21.74 3.51
CA VAL A 293 10.67 21.10 2.54
C VAL A 293 12.04 21.76 2.53
N SER A 294 13.09 20.98 2.34
CA SER A 294 14.45 21.50 2.22
C SER A 294 14.73 22.03 0.81
N ALA A 295 15.61 23.03 0.68
CA ALA A 295 16.11 23.49 -0.61
C ALA A 295 16.76 22.37 -1.43
N ALA A 296 17.43 21.42 -0.75
CA ALA A 296 18.03 20.26 -1.40
C ALA A 296 16.99 19.38 -2.11
N LEU A 297 15.79 19.23 -1.56
CA LEU A 297 14.68 18.54 -2.21
C LEU A 297 14.09 19.40 -3.34
N LEU A 298 13.81 20.67 -3.10
CA LEU A 298 13.22 21.57 -4.10
C LEU A 298 14.06 21.66 -5.37
N ALA A 299 15.38 21.72 -5.24
CA ALA A 299 16.29 21.76 -6.39
C ALA A 299 16.23 20.51 -7.28
N ARG A 300 15.63 19.43 -6.80
CA ARG A 300 15.46 18.16 -7.54
C ARG A 300 14.04 17.92 -8.03
N LEU A 301 13.06 18.63 -7.49
CA LEU A 301 11.67 18.51 -7.91
C LEU A 301 11.47 19.15 -9.30
N PRO A 302 10.55 18.61 -10.12
CA PRO A 302 10.14 19.28 -11.35
C PRO A 302 9.67 20.71 -11.09
N PRO A 303 10.07 21.69 -11.92
CA PRO A 303 9.79 23.12 -11.69
C PRO A 303 8.30 23.48 -11.87
N ASP A 304 7.54 22.68 -12.60
CA ASP A 304 6.17 22.92 -13.05
C ASP A 304 5.10 22.35 -12.12
N LEU A 305 5.46 21.95 -10.90
CA LEU A 305 4.52 21.39 -9.92
C LEU A 305 3.50 22.40 -9.38
N GLY A 306 3.66 23.68 -9.67
CA GLY A 306 2.75 24.75 -9.19
C GLY A 306 2.71 24.87 -7.67
N LEU A 307 3.78 24.50 -6.97
CA LEU A 307 3.86 24.60 -5.52
C LEU A 307 3.91 26.07 -5.08
N ARG A 308 3.09 26.42 -4.12
CA ARG A 308 3.16 27.72 -3.47
C ARG A 308 4.11 27.61 -2.29
N LEU A 309 5.22 28.32 -2.37
CA LEU A 309 6.30 28.25 -1.41
C LEU A 309 6.39 29.55 -0.60
N LYS A 310 6.65 29.42 0.69
CA LYS A 310 7.05 30.49 1.59
C LYS A 310 8.51 30.26 1.95
N ASP A 311 9.38 31.17 1.54
CA ASP A 311 10.79 31.13 1.92
C ASP A 311 10.91 31.42 3.42
N LEU A 312 11.57 30.51 4.15
CA LEU A 312 11.81 30.62 5.58
C LEU A 312 13.28 30.88 5.92
N GLY A 313 14.12 30.98 4.87
CA GLY A 313 15.55 31.23 4.99
C GLY A 313 16.33 30.01 5.53
N ARG A 314 17.60 30.29 5.84
CA ARG A 314 18.49 29.28 6.42
C ARG A 314 18.20 29.10 7.91
N ARG A 315 18.25 27.88 8.37
CA ARG A 315 18.00 27.51 9.77
C ARG A 315 19.08 26.55 10.27
N THR A 316 19.62 26.87 11.43
CA THR A 316 20.52 25.96 12.13
C THR A 316 19.68 24.85 12.78
N LEU A 317 20.01 23.60 12.51
CA LEU A 317 19.35 22.45 13.13
C LEU A 317 20.11 22.06 14.40
N ARG A 318 19.39 21.66 15.45
CA ARG A 318 19.99 21.25 16.73
C ARG A 318 21.09 20.19 16.52
N GLY A 319 22.33 20.51 16.96
CA GLY A 319 23.47 19.61 16.82
C GLY A 319 24.00 19.43 15.39
N LYS A 320 23.80 20.45 14.54
CA LYS A 320 24.43 20.59 13.23
C LYS A 320 25.12 21.94 13.11
N GLU A 321 26.29 21.95 12.49
CA GLU A 321 27.01 23.18 12.15
C GLU A 321 26.50 23.78 10.83
N VAL A 322 26.01 22.92 9.93
CA VAL A 322 25.55 23.36 8.61
C VAL A 322 24.08 23.75 8.66
N GLU A 323 23.81 24.97 8.21
CA GLU A 323 22.44 25.48 8.06
C GLU A 323 21.72 24.82 6.89
N VAL A 324 20.42 24.58 7.07
CA VAL A 324 19.54 24.06 6.03
C VAL A 324 18.56 25.14 5.62
N HIS A 325 18.49 25.45 4.33
CA HIS A 325 17.49 26.38 3.80
C HIS A 325 16.15 25.67 3.66
N LEU A 326 15.11 26.26 4.23
CA LEU A 326 13.79 25.66 4.36
C LEU A 326 12.71 26.48 3.67
N TYR A 327 11.71 25.79 3.16
CA TYR A 327 10.51 26.36 2.59
C TYR A 327 9.27 25.74 3.20
N GLY A 328 8.28 26.58 3.52
CA GLY A 328 6.93 26.12 3.84
C GLY A 328 6.15 25.90 2.55
N VAL A 329 5.48 24.74 2.43
CA VAL A 329 4.60 24.47 1.29
C VAL A 329 3.17 24.79 1.69
N LEU A 330 2.56 25.77 1.00
CA LEU A 330 1.25 26.32 1.33
C LEU A 330 0.13 25.50 0.65
N GLY A 331 -0.76 24.96 1.43
CA GLY A 331 -1.97 24.27 0.97
C GLY A 331 -3.19 25.20 0.82
N LYS A 332 -4.31 24.65 0.36
CA LYS A 332 -5.57 25.40 0.27
C LYS A 332 -6.08 25.92 1.63
N ARG A 333 -5.75 25.23 2.73
CA ARG A 333 -6.12 25.61 4.10
C ARG A 333 -5.40 26.86 4.60
N ASP A 334 -4.19 27.11 4.12
CA ASP A 334 -3.35 28.20 4.64
C ASP A 334 -3.82 29.58 4.15
N ARG A 335 -4.85 29.63 3.28
CA ARG A 335 -5.46 30.89 2.84
C ARG A 335 -6.28 31.61 3.93
N VAL A 336 -6.82 30.87 4.90
CA VAL A 336 -7.77 31.44 5.89
C VAL A 336 -7.05 32.10 7.06
N GLN A 337 -5.80 31.73 7.34
CA GLN A 337 -5.06 32.26 8.48
C GLN A 337 -4.25 33.53 8.18
N ASN A 338 -4.10 33.93 6.91
CA ASN A 338 -3.29 35.08 6.50
C ASN A 338 -4.12 36.34 6.21
N THR A 339 -5.43 36.36 6.45
CA THR A 339 -6.25 37.58 6.49
C THR A 339 -6.37 38.04 7.94
N GLY A 340 -5.24 38.37 8.55
CA GLY A 340 -5.22 39.27 9.69
C GLY A 340 -5.69 40.66 9.27
N PRO A 341 -6.29 41.45 10.17
CA PRO A 341 -6.86 42.75 9.82
C PRO A 341 -5.76 43.65 9.21
N ALA A 342 -6.05 44.21 8.06
CA ALA A 342 -5.26 45.31 7.49
C ALA A 342 -5.12 46.39 8.58
N GLU A 343 -3.91 46.71 8.96
CA GLU A 343 -3.58 47.84 9.83
C GLU A 343 -4.29 49.07 9.31
N GLY A 344 -5.07 49.68 10.23
CA GLY A 344 -5.82 50.86 9.96
C GLY A 344 -4.91 51.98 9.47
N THR A 345 -5.31 52.61 8.37
CA THR A 345 -4.79 53.89 7.92
C THR A 345 -4.98 54.91 9.06
N PRO A 346 -3.94 55.60 9.55
CA PRO A 346 -4.16 56.70 10.48
C PRO A 346 -4.88 57.83 9.74
N ALA A 347 -6.01 58.24 10.29
CA ALA A 347 -6.67 59.46 9.91
C ALA A 347 -5.73 60.61 10.26
N GLY A 348 -5.17 61.28 9.26
CA GLY A 348 -4.54 62.58 9.38
C GLY A 348 -5.58 63.68 9.35
N GLU A 349 -5.37 64.64 10.21
CA GLU A 349 -6.07 65.88 10.35
C GLU A 349 -6.19 66.67 9.02
#